data_62ffe640ac8b7c6cfdffc2d256ae1d2d
#
_entry.id   62ffe640ac8b7c6cfdffc2d256ae1d2d
#
_cell.length_a   1.000
_cell.length_b   1.000
_cell.length_c   1.000
_cell.angle_alpha   90.00
_cell.angle_beta   90.00
_cell.angle_gamma   90.00
#
_symmetry.space_group_name_H-M   'P 1'
#
loop_
_entity.id
_entity.type
_entity.pdbx_description
1 polymer ?
#
loop_
_entity_poly.entity_id
_entity_poly.type
_entity_poly.pdbx_seq_one_letter_code
_entity_poly.pdbx_strand_id
1 'polypeptide(L)'
;RLLPDSESDRDLTDYVRRYASGFWHPTSSCAMGAVVDERLRVIGVDGLRVADASVMPTIVGANPNATVLMIGERAAAFLKADA
;
A
#
# COMPACT_ATOMS: atom_id res chain seq x y z
N ARG A 1 -13.56 -25.34 -5.81
CA ARG A 1 -14.38 -24.77 -6.89
C ARG A 1 -13.82 -23.43 -7.36
N LEU A 2 -13.66 -23.28 -8.65
CA LEU A 2 -12.98 -22.11 -9.23
C LEU A 2 -13.95 -21.01 -9.68
N LEU A 3 -15.24 -21.25 -9.68
CA LEU A 3 -16.25 -20.29 -10.15
C LEU A 3 -17.46 -20.27 -9.21
N PRO A 4 -18.18 -19.14 -9.13
CA PRO A 4 -19.45 -19.06 -8.40
C PRO A 4 -20.52 -19.93 -9.07
N ASP A 5 -21.59 -20.24 -8.33
CA ASP A 5 -22.69 -21.08 -8.84
C ASP A 5 -23.50 -20.39 -9.95
N SER A 6 -23.63 -19.08 -9.87
CA SER A 6 -24.26 -18.23 -10.87
C SER A 6 -23.73 -16.79 -10.79
N GLU A 7 -24.21 -15.90 -11.67
CA GLU A 7 -23.88 -14.47 -11.65
C GLU A 7 -24.86 -13.63 -10.80
N SER A 8 -25.70 -14.28 -9.99
CA SER A 8 -26.56 -13.55 -9.06
C SER A 8 -25.73 -12.86 -7.97
N ASP A 9 -26.18 -11.70 -7.47
CA ASP A 9 -25.50 -10.98 -6.40
C ASP A 9 -25.30 -11.83 -5.15
N ARG A 10 -26.24 -12.73 -4.86
CA ARG A 10 -26.14 -13.66 -3.74
C ARG A 10 -24.99 -14.64 -3.91
N ASP A 11 -24.94 -15.33 -5.05
CA ASP A 11 -23.92 -16.34 -5.32
C ASP A 11 -22.55 -15.72 -5.46
N LEU A 12 -22.42 -14.56 -6.08
CA LEU A 12 -21.19 -13.80 -6.16
C LEU A 12 -20.71 -13.36 -4.76
N THR A 13 -21.62 -12.86 -3.92
CA THR A 13 -21.28 -12.46 -2.55
C THR A 13 -20.81 -13.65 -1.73
N ASP A 14 -21.48 -14.79 -1.79
CA ASP A 14 -21.08 -16.01 -1.09
C ASP A 14 -19.75 -16.53 -1.58
N TYR A 15 -19.51 -16.49 -2.88
CA TYR A 15 -18.22 -16.85 -3.47
C TYR A 15 -17.08 -15.98 -2.96
N VAL A 16 -17.26 -14.67 -3.00
CA VAL A 16 -16.24 -13.72 -2.50
C VAL A 16 -15.96 -13.94 -1.00
N ARG A 17 -16.99 -14.12 -0.18
CA ARG A 17 -16.83 -14.40 1.25
C ARG A 17 -16.04 -15.67 1.53
N ARG A 18 -16.20 -16.70 0.71
CA ARG A 18 -15.51 -17.98 0.89
C ARG A 18 -14.07 -17.99 0.39
N TYR A 19 -13.80 -17.29 -0.71
CA TYR A 19 -12.55 -17.45 -1.45
C TYR A 19 -11.66 -16.21 -1.50
N ALA A 20 -12.17 -15.03 -1.12
CA ALA A 20 -11.32 -13.84 -1.06
C ALA A 20 -10.26 -13.99 0.03
N SER A 21 -9.04 -13.65 -0.33
CA SER A 21 -7.89 -13.69 0.58
C SER A 21 -6.88 -12.61 0.22
N GLY A 22 -5.95 -12.35 1.13
CA GLY A 22 -4.83 -11.46 0.85
C GLY A 22 -3.82 -12.12 -0.11
N PHE A 23 -3.11 -11.29 -0.88
CA PHE A 23 -2.09 -11.73 -1.84
C PHE A 23 -0.71 -11.10 -1.56
N TRP A 24 -0.38 -10.93 -0.29
CA TRP A 24 0.94 -10.45 0.14
C TRP A 24 1.30 -9.04 -0.35
N HIS A 25 0.30 -8.19 -0.61
CA HIS A 25 0.47 -6.81 -1.05
C HIS A 25 -0.15 -5.81 -0.06
N PRO A 26 0.22 -5.82 1.25
CA PRO A 26 -0.29 -4.84 2.20
C PRO A 26 0.30 -3.46 1.91
N THR A 27 -0.53 -2.43 2.00
CA THR A 27 -0.16 -1.03 1.78
C THR A 27 -0.88 -0.11 2.75
N SER A 28 -0.49 1.16 2.76
CA SER A 28 -1.30 2.29 3.29
C SER A 28 -1.42 2.40 4.81
N SER A 29 -0.76 1.56 5.60
CA SER A 29 -0.82 1.67 7.08
C SER A 29 -0.08 2.89 7.64
N CYS A 30 0.88 3.46 6.90
CA CYS A 30 1.55 4.73 7.20
C CYS A 30 1.33 5.75 6.08
N ALA A 31 0.09 5.89 5.65
CA ALA A 31 -0.29 6.64 4.45
C ALA A 31 0.24 8.06 4.43
N MET A 32 0.78 8.47 3.28
CA MET A 32 1.19 9.85 3.02
C MET A 32 -0.01 10.78 3.13
N GLY A 33 0.17 11.89 3.86
CA GLY A 33 -0.89 12.84 4.18
C GLY A 33 -1.59 12.56 5.51
N ALA A 34 -1.47 11.36 6.08
CA ALA A 34 -2.03 11.00 7.38
C ALA A 34 -0.96 10.68 8.42
N VAL A 35 0.00 9.82 8.09
CA VAL A 35 1.07 9.39 9.01
C VAL A 35 2.42 9.97 8.61
N VAL A 36 2.72 10.08 7.33
CA VAL A 36 3.93 10.73 6.82
C VAL A 36 3.58 11.87 5.88
N ASP A 37 4.50 12.83 5.72
CA ASP A 37 4.38 13.92 4.75
C ASP A 37 4.90 13.50 3.35
N GLU A 38 4.90 14.44 2.40
CA GLU A 38 5.36 14.18 1.02
C GLU A 38 6.88 13.91 0.91
N ARG A 39 7.63 14.10 1.98
CA ARG A 39 9.04 13.72 2.09
C ARG A 39 9.26 12.48 2.96
N LEU A 40 8.19 11.73 3.22
CA LEU A 40 8.19 10.48 3.99
C LEU A 40 8.56 10.66 5.47
N ARG A 41 8.53 11.89 5.98
CA ARG A 41 8.79 12.16 7.41
C ARG A 41 7.53 11.88 8.22
N VAL A 42 7.70 11.20 9.36
CA VAL A 42 6.58 10.93 10.27
C VAL A 42 6.09 12.25 10.88
N ILE A 43 4.79 12.51 10.71
CA ILE A 43 4.16 13.72 11.24
C ILE A 43 4.17 13.68 12.76
N GLY A 44 4.72 14.75 13.37
CA GLY A 44 4.80 14.88 14.83
C GLY A 44 6.00 14.18 15.50
N VAL A 45 6.89 13.56 14.73
CA VAL A 45 8.13 12.95 15.24
C VAL A 45 9.31 13.43 14.42
N ASP A 46 10.29 14.07 15.07
CA ASP A 46 11.49 14.56 14.40
C ASP A 46 12.48 13.42 14.13
N GLY A 47 13.11 13.46 12.94
CA GLY A 47 14.19 12.55 12.59
C GLY A 47 13.77 11.13 12.22
N LEU A 48 12.47 10.89 11.98
CA LEU A 48 11.96 9.57 11.61
C LEU A 48 11.27 9.62 10.24
N ARG A 49 11.57 8.64 9.40
CA ARG A 49 10.92 8.42 8.10
C ARG A 49 10.45 7.00 7.95
N VAL A 50 9.46 6.81 7.08
CA VAL A 50 9.00 5.49 6.62
C VAL A 50 9.15 5.45 5.11
N ALA A 51 9.74 4.38 4.58
CA ALA A 51 10.05 4.24 3.16
C ALA A 51 9.75 2.82 2.65
N ASP A 52 8.51 2.42 2.71
CA ASP A 52 8.02 1.13 2.22
C ASP A 52 6.60 1.27 1.65
N ALA A 53 5.96 0.15 1.32
CA ALA A 53 4.61 0.14 0.76
C ALA A 53 3.55 0.78 1.68
N SER A 54 3.82 0.88 2.99
CA SER A 54 2.86 1.44 3.95
C SER A 54 2.60 2.93 3.74
N VAL A 55 3.51 3.65 3.05
CA VAL A 55 3.34 5.09 2.77
C VAL A 55 2.40 5.39 1.61
N MET A 56 2.02 4.40 0.80
CA MET A 56 1.08 4.60 -0.30
C MET A 56 -0.25 5.14 0.25
N PRO A 57 -0.81 6.24 -0.28
CA PRO A 57 -2.14 6.72 0.13
C PRO A 57 -3.25 5.71 -0.14
N THR A 58 -3.14 5.02 -1.28
CA THR A 58 -4.01 3.92 -1.70
C THR A 58 -3.18 2.87 -2.43
N ILE A 59 -3.69 1.65 -2.54
CA ILE A 59 -3.01 0.60 -3.27
C ILE A 59 -2.93 0.93 -4.77
N VAL A 60 -1.79 0.64 -5.39
CA VAL A 60 -1.62 0.80 -6.84
C VAL A 60 -2.36 -0.29 -7.62
N GLY A 61 -2.67 -0.02 -8.90
CA GLY A 61 -3.42 -0.95 -9.76
C GLY A 61 -2.61 -2.12 -10.33
N ALA A 62 -1.38 -2.34 -9.86
CA ALA A 62 -0.48 -3.40 -10.30
C ALA A 62 0.21 -4.03 -9.09
N ASN A 63 1.05 -5.05 -9.32
CA ASN A 63 1.91 -5.57 -8.27
C ASN A 63 2.81 -4.45 -7.73
N PRO A 64 2.93 -4.26 -6.40
CA PRO A 64 3.50 -3.04 -5.84
C PRO A 64 5.04 -2.95 -5.86
N ASN A 65 5.76 -3.98 -6.28
CA ASN A 65 7.23 -4.02 -6.16
C ASN A 65 7.94 -2.87 -6.87
N ALA A 66 7.54 -2.55 -8.11
CA ALA A 66 8.15 -1.43 -8.85
C ALA A 66 7.91 -0.09 -8.14
N THR A 67 6.71 0.13 -7.60
CA THR A 67 6.38 1.32 -6.81
C THR A 67 7.18 1.37 -5.52
N VAL A 68 7.38 0.25 -4.84
CA VAL A 68 8.20 0.16 -3.62
C VAL A 68 9.67 0.52 -3.91
N LEU A 69 10.22 0.03 -5.02
CA LEU A 69 11.57 0.42 -5.45
C LEU A 69 11.67 1.93 -5.69
N MET A 70 10.68 2.54 -6.34
CA MET A 70 10.61 3.99 -6.54
C MET A 70 10.55 4.75 -5.22
N ILE A 71 9.76 4.28 -4.25
CA ILE A 71 9.67 4.88 -2.91
C ILE A 71 11.05 4.85 -2.24
N GLY A 72 11.78 3.74 -2.32
CA GLY A 72 13.14 3.62 -1.79
C GLY A 72 14.12 4.60 -2.42
N GLU A 73 14.11 4.73 -3.74
CA GLU A 73 14.93 5.70 -4.49
C GLU A 73 14.62 7.16 -4.10
N ARG A 74 13.34 7.49 -3.98
CA ARG A 74 12.92 8.83 -3.54
C ARG A 74 13.34 9.10 -2.09
N ALA A 75 13.18 8.13 -1.20
CA ALA A 75 13.61 8.26 0.18
C ALA A 75 15.12 8.56 0.28
N ALA A 76 15.95 7.84 -0.47
CA ALA A 76 17.38 8.08 -0.53
C ALA A 76 17.71 9.50 -1.02
N ALA A 77 17.00 10.01 -2.04
CA ALA A 77 17.16 11.37 -2.53
C ALA A 77 16.80 12.41 -1.46
N PHE A 78 15.72 12.22 -0.73
CA PHE A 78 15.32 13.11 0.37
C PHE A 78 16.35 13.11 1.50
N LEU A 79 16.85 11.95 1.90
CA LEU A 79 17.89 11.84 2.93
C LEU A 79 19.17 12.57 2.53
N LYS A 80 19.59 12.46 1.28
CA LYS A 80 20.76 13.19 0.77
C LYS A 80 20.56 14.71 0.77
N ALA A 81 19.36 15.15 0.38
CA ALA A 81 19.03 16.58 0.33
C ALA A 81 18.93 17.21 1.71
N ASP A 82 18.49 16.45 2.71
CA ASP A 82 18.26 16.91 4.07
C ASP A 82 19.48 16.68 5.01
N ALA A 83 20.54 16.09 4.48
CA ALA A 83 21.77 15.83 5.25
C ALA A 83 22.60 17.11 5.49
#